data_6b6dd0bead65480a081ccc060a02e17b
#
_entry.id   6b6dd0bead65480a081ccc060a02e17b
#
_cell.length_a   1.000
_cell.length_b   1.000
_cell.length_c   1.000
_cell.angle_alpha   90.00
_cell.angle_beta   90.00
_cell.angle_gamma   90.00
#
_symmetry.space_group_name_H-M   'P 1'
#
loop_
_entity.id
_entity.type
_entity.pdbx_description
1 polymer ?
#
loop_
_entity_poly.entity_id
_entity_poly.type
_entity_poly.pdbx_seq_one_letter_code
_entity_poly.pdbx_strand_id
1 'polypeptide(L)'
;MKVNGLRAALNAQKKFRFKEPEGAVDHLVVGGGNSYTDSSPGVVGLAVARRLAQRFPGKSTYLVERHHIAGEETSSRNSEVIHAGLYYPPDSLKTRLCLRGRALLYDHCRTHNVPYKKTGKLVVAREEQRPYIESLHVKAQQLRWPPHSPASSPEAVACPTKLISGDDARDLEPELHKDIVAALWSSETGIVDSHTLMESLEKDIADSESSELVYSTRVVRIDPSCEDPGWVVQLVTGDAEDGDAMLARTVINCAGLTAPLILNAILPEEQRIPMYFARGSYASYRGPGIKRVSHLIYPCPAVGKDSHAFHSLGTHLTLDLQGKVRFGPDLDWLEPPEGEEDADFWQRHLVPTDSRLQLMYEAVKEYLPNVVPEGFQPDYCGIRPKLVGPGAGFQDFVFRRDYANGEKEGELISLLGIESPGLTSSLAIAEYVVDDMMGAGHV
;
A
#
# COMPACT_ATOMS: atom_id res chain seq x y z
N MET A 1 1.48 -16.48 18.15
CA MET A 1 0.56 -17.29 17.31
C MET A 1 1.33 -17.69 16.06
N LYS A 2 1.28 -18.96 15.67
CA LYS A 2 1.90 -19.41 14.39
C LYS A 2 0.78 -19.37 13.35
N VAL A 3 0.87 -18.42 12.41
CA VAL A 3 -0.03 -18.31 11.26
C VAL A 3 0.69 -18.92 10.06
N ASN A 4 0.02 -19.81 9.35
CA ASN A 4 0.58 -20.41 8.16
C ASN A 4 0.38 -19.49 6.96
N GLY A 5 1.37 -19.42 6.06
CA GLY A 5 1.25 -18.68 4.80
C GLY A 5 0.57 -19.52 3.73
N LEU A 6 -0.38 -18.91 2.99
CA LEU A 6 -1.03 -19.53 1.85
C LEU A 6 -0.11 -19.52 0.62
N ARG A 7 0.13 -20.66 -0.01
CA ARG A 7 1.00 -20.81 -1.22
C ARG A 7 0.17 -21.18 -2.46
N ALA A 8 -0.99 -20.58 -2.59
CA ALA A 8 -1.86 -20.79 -3.74
C ALA A 8 -1.27 -20.22 -5.03
N ALA A 9 -1.70 -20.75 -6.16
CA ALA A 9 -1.34 -20.30 -7.50
C ALA A 9 -2.59 -20.10 -8.36
N LEU A 10 -2.52 -19.18 -9.31
CA LEU A 10 -3.59 -18.97 -10.26
C LEU A 10 -3.86 -20.24 -11.07
N ASN A 11 -5.14 -20.60 -11.26
CA ASN A 11 -5.57 -21.78 -12.02
C ASN A 11 -4.99 -23.12 -11.51
N ALA A 12 -4.68 -23.25 -10.22
CA ALA A 12 -4.12 -24.48 -9.65
C ALA A 12 -5.02 -25.73 -9.89
N GLN A 13 -6.33 -25.54 -9.93
CA GLN A 13 -7.32 -26.59 -10.24
C GLN A 13 -7.48 -26.89 -11.73
N LYS A 14 -6.71 -26.22 -12.61
CA LYS A 14 -6.76 -26.39 -14.08
C LYS A 14 -8.15 -26.19 -14.70
N LYS A 15 -8.96 -25.32 -14.11
CA LYS A 15 -10.31 -24.97 -14.60
C LYS A 15 -10.24 -24.35 -16.01
N PHE A 16 -9.29 -23.45 -16.22
CA PHE A 16 -9.10 -22.76 -17.50
C PHE A 16 -8.04 -23.48 -18.34
N ARG A 17 -8.44 -23.96 -19.52
CA ARG A 17 -7.52 -24.57 -20.50
C ARG A 17 -6.78 -23.47 -21.25
N PHE A 18 -5.60 -23.80 -21.78
CA PHE A 18 -4.85 -22.87 -22.63
C PHE A 18 -5.66 -22.48 -23.86
N LYS A 19 -5.62 -21.21 -24.20
CA LYS A 19 -6.15 -20.63 -25.43
C LYS A 19 -5.05 -19.86 -26.15
N GLU A 20 -5.03 -19.96 -27.48
CA GLU A 20 -4.19 -19.12 -28.31
C GLU A 20 -4.60 -17.65 -28.16
N PRO A 21 -3.66 -16.70 -28.17
CA PRO A 21 -3.98 -15.29 -28.07
C PRO A 21 -4.66 -14.76 -29.35
N GLU A 22 -5.73 -14.00 -29.19
CA GLU A 22 -6.48 -13.38 -30.30
C GLU A 22 -5.94 -12.00 -30.68
N GLY A 23 -5.08 -11.41 -29.84
CA GLY A 23 -4.47 -10.10 -30.03
C GLY A 23 -3.24 -9.92 -29.17
N ALA A 24 -2.55 -8.79 -29.34
CA ALA A 24 -1.34 -8.46 -28.60
C ALA A 24 -1.35 -7.03 -28.06
N VAL A 25 -0.74 -6.85 -26.90
CA VAL A 25 -0.49 -5.55 -26.26
C VAL A 25 0.98 -5.42 -25.85
N ASP A 26 1.50 -4.20 -25.86
CA ASP A 26 2.88 -3.97 -25.41
C ASP A 26 2.99 -4.13 -23.90
N HIS A 27 2.06 -3.50 -23.13
CA HIS A 27 2.06 -3.54 -21.67
C HIS A 27 0.68 -3.95 -21.14
N LEU A 28 0.67 -4.97 -20.31
CA LEU A 28 -0.49 -5.37 -19.54
C LEU A 28 -0.22 -5.12 -18.05
N VAL A 29 -0.92 -4.17 -17.46
CA VAL A 29 -0.89 -3.92 -16.02
C VAL A 29 -2.04 -4.67 -15.36
N VAL A 30 -1.75 -5.53 -14.39
CA VAL A 30 -2.76 -6.27 -13.65
C VAL A 30 -3.00 -5.56 -12.31
N GLY A 31 -4.15 -4.92 -12.17
CA GLY A 31 -4.53 -4.15 -10.97
C GLY A 31 -5.11 -5.00 -9.87
N GLY A 32 -5.93 -5.98 -10.20
CA GLY A 32 -6.56 -6.92 -9.26
C GLY A 32 -6.48 -8.37 -9.76
N GLY A 33 -6.42 -9.31 -8.86
CA GLY A 33 -6.38 -10.74 -9.15
C GLY A 33 -7.73 -11.44 -8.91
N ASN A 34 -7.78 -12.72 -8.95
CA ASN A 34 -8.88 -13.67 -9.13
C ASN A 34 -9.96 -13.71 -8.02
N SER A 35 -11.14 -13.08 -8.14
CA SER A 35 -12.35 -13.34 -7.31
C SER A 35 -13.67 -12.90 -7.96
N TYR A 36 -14.80 -13.45 -7.44
CA TYR A 36 -16.16 -13.19 -7.91
C TYR A 36 -16.89 -12.03 -7.21
N THR A 37 -16.24 -11.28 -6.32
CA THR A 37 -16.86 -10.20 -5.53
C THR A 37 -16.08 -8.89 -5.66
N ASP A 38 -16.78 -7.79 -5.50
CA ASP A 38 -16.40 -6.38 -5.73
C ASP A 38 -15.02 -5.96 -5.24
N SER A 39 -14.11 -5.54 -6.11
CA SER A 39 -12.87 -4.79 -5.80
C SER A 39 -12.15 -4.23 -7.05
N SER A 40 -11.20 -3.31 -6.97
CA SER A 40 -10.79 -2.40 -8.06
C SER A 40 -9.29 -2.18 -8.20
N PRO A 41 -8.76 -1.55 -9.31
CA PRO A 41 -7.33 -1.30 -9.46
C PRO A 41 -6.83 -0.49 -8.27
N GLY A 42 -5.76 -0.99 -7.68
CA GLY A 42 -5.07 -0.27 -6.64
C GLY A 42 -4.32 0.95 -7.19
N VAL A 43 -4.10 1.95 -6.34
CA VAL A 43 -3.37 3.19 -6.68
C VAL A 43 -2.01 2.93 -7.35
N VAL A 44 -1.35 1.80 -7.04
CA VAL A 44 -0.05 1.44 -7.65
C VAL A 44 -0.22 1.03 -9.10
N GLY A 45 -1.22 0.20 -9.43
CA GLY A 45 -1.52 -0.19 -10.81
C GLY A 45 -1.87 1.01 -11.68
N LEU A 46 -2.71 1.92 -11.16
CA LEU A 46 -3.05 3.18 -11.83
C LEU A 46 -1.81 4.06 -12.07
N ALA A 47 -0.95 4.23 -11.04
CA ALA A 47 0.27 5.01 -11.17
C ALA A 47 1.23 4.43 -12.22
N VAL A 48 1.39 3.09 -12.26
CA VAL A 48 2.23 2.39 -13.24
C VAL A 48 1.66 2.53 -14.66
N ALA A 49 0.37 2.28 -14.87
CA ALA A 49 -0.26 2.40 -16.19
C ALA A 49 -0.16 3.84 -16.72
N ARG A 50 -0.44 4.83 -15.86
CA ARG A 50 -0.24 6.25 -16.20
C ARG A 50 1.20 6.55 -16.61
N ARG A 51 2.19 6.04 -15.87
CA ARG A 51 3.61 6.28 -16.18
C ARG A 51 4.03 5.63 -17.49
N LEU A 52 3.54 4.42 -17.78
CA LEU A 52 3.75 3.73 -19.07
C LEU A 52 3.19 4.56 -20.23
N ALA A 53 1.94 5.04 -20.12
CA ALA A 53 1.31 5.89 -21.11
C ALA A 53 2.13 7.16 -21.41
N GLN A 54 2.65 7.80 -20.35
CA GLN A 54 3.47 8.99 -20.48
C GLN A 54 4.86 8.71 -21.08
N ARG A 55 5.48 7.58 -20.72
CA ARG A 55 6.84 7.23 -21.11
C ARG A 55 6.91 6.63 -22.50
N PHE A 56 5.87 5.91 -22.90
CA PHE A 56 5.79 5.16 -24.15
C PHE A 56 4.48 5.45 -24.91
N PRO A 57 4.24 6.70 -25.34
CA PRO A 57 2.94 7.11 -25.92
C PRO A 57 2.58 6.39 -27.23
N GLY A 58 3.55 5.72 -27.87
CA GLY A 58 3.32 4.91 -29.10
C GLY A 58 3.10 3.43 -28.83
N LYS A 59 3.04 2.99 -27.57
CA LYS A 59 2.85 1.59 -27.17
C LYS A 59 1.49 1.41 -26.49
N SER A 60 0.83 0.29 -26.82
CA SER A 60 -0.43 -0.07 -26.19
C SER A 60 -0.25 -0.46 -24.73
N THR A 61 -1.00 0.19 -23.83
CA THR A 61 -1.00 -0.08 -22.38
C THR A 61 -2.41 -0.39 -21.92
N TYR A 62 -2.65 -1.63 -21.50
CA TYR A 62 -3.92 -2.05 -20.91
C TYR A 62 -3.75 -2.25 -19.41
N LEU A 63 -4.66 -1.64 -18.62
CA LEU A 63 -4.81 -1.97 -17.22
C LEU A 63 -6.09 -2.78 -17.06
N VAL A 64 -5.93 -4.05 -16.67
CA VAL A 64 -7.06 -4.93 -16.39
C VAL A 64 -7.36 -4.97 -14.90
N GLU A 65 -8.63 -4.88 -14.59
CA GLU A 65 -9.11 -4.84 -13.23
C GLU A 65 -10.38 -5.69 -13.06
N ARG A 66 -10.37 -6.53 -12.05
CA ARG A 66 -11.48 -7.46 -11.77
C ARG A 66 -12.77 -6.79 -11.32
N HIS A 67 -12.71 -5.57 -10.89
CA HIS A 67 -13.80 -4.81 -10.33
C HIS A 67 -14.33 -3.74 -11.30
N HIS A 68 -15.47 -3.12 -10.92
CA HIS A 68 -16.15 -2.15 -11.78
C HIS A 68 -15.81 -0.68 -11.47
N ILE A 69 -15.07 -0.43 -10.37
CA ILE A 69 -14.55 0.92 -10.01
C ILE A 69 -13.15 0.82 -9.42
N ALA A 70 -12.42 1.96 -9.24
CA ALA A 70 -11.08 2.01 -8.65
C ALA A 70 -11.08 2.00 -7.11
N GLY A 71 -10.12 1.31 -6.46
CA GLY A 71 -9.74 1.49 -5.05
C GLY A 71 -10.48 0.65 -4.00
N GLU A 72 -11.24 -0.36 -4.31
CA GLU A 72 -12.08 -1.06 -3.31
C GLU A 72 -11.34 -1.94 -2.28
N GLU A 73 -10.10 -2.35 -2.56
CA GLU A 73 -9.29 -3.16 -1.63
C GLU A 73 -8.42 -2.29 -0.72
N THR A 74 -7.13 -2.59 -0.67
CA THR A 74 -6.17 -1.92 0.23
C THR A 74 -6.05 -0.42 -0.04
N SER A 75 -6.28 0.05 -1.28
CA SER A 75 -6.06 1.44 -1.68
C SER A 75 -7.08 2.43 -1.13
N SER A 76 -8.33 2.03 -0.86
CA SER A 76 -9.36 2.84 -0.19
C SER A 76 -9.52 2.50 1.30
N ARG A 77 -8.90 1.40 1.75
CA ARG A 77 -9.05 0.88 3.11
C ARG A 77 -7.80 1.09 3.95
N ASN A 78 -7.26 2.30 3.88
CA ASN A 78 -6.05 2.73 4.58
C ASN A 78 -6.30 4.04 5.34
N SER A 79 -5.28 4.57 6.00
CA SER A 79 -5.40 5.79 6.81
C SER A 79 -5.32 7.10 6.01
N GLU A 80 -5.19 7.06 4.69
CA GLU A 80 -5.05 8.22 3.80
C GLU A 80 -3.86 9.15 4.15
N VAL A 81 -2.91 8.64 4.92
CA VAL A 81 -1.76 9.40 5.40
C VAL A 81 -0.68 9.48 4.34
N ILE A 82 -0.25 10.71 4.04
CA ILE A 82 0.98 10.99 3.29
C ILE A 82 2.14 10.89 4.28
N HIS A 83 2.86 9.78 4.25
CA HIS A 83 3.94 9.49 5.18
C HIS A 83 5.22 10.29 4.88
N ALA A 84 5.94 10.69 5.92
CA ALA A 84 7.21 11.42 5.79
C ALA A 84 8.44 10.54 5.49
N GLY A 85 8.31 9.18 5.57
CA GLY A 85 9.43 8.25 5.39
C GLY A 85 10.20 7.91 6.68
N LEU A 86 9.66 8.23 7.85
CA LEU A 86 10.36 8.24 9.13
C LEU A 86 10.71 6.85 9.70
N TYR A 87 9.85 5.83 9.50
CA TYR A 87 9.90 4.61 10.33
C TYR A 87 10.79 3.49 9.77
N TYR A 88 10.96 3.39 8.47
CA TYR A 88 11.62 2.25 7.81
C TYR A 88 13.15 2.37 7.84
N PRO A 89 13.90 1.28 7.64
CA PRO A 89 15.36 1.32 7.51
C PRO A 89 15.80 2.30 6.41
N PRO A 90 16.88 3.08 6.62
CA PRO A 90 17.28 4.15 5.69
C PRO A 90 17.47 3.71 4.24
N ASP A 91 18.07 2.53 4.02
CA ASP A 91 18.42 2.03 2.69
C ASP A 91 17.31 1.18 2.05
N SER A 92 16.15 1.02 2.73
CA SER A 92 15.04 0.23 2.23
C SER A 92 14.34 0.92 1.05
N LEU A 93 13.73 0.11 0.18
CA LEU A 93 12.84 0.60 -0.87
C LEU A 93 11.67 1.40 -0.27
N LYS A 94 11.11 0.94 0.84
CA LYS A 94 10.05 1.66 1.57
C LYS A 94 10.47 3.08 1.92
N THR A 95 11.68 3.30 2.45
CA THR A 95 12.17 4.65 2.76
C THR A 95 12.38 5.47 1.49
N ARG A 96 13.13 4.94 0.53
CA ARG A 96 13.48 5.66 -0.71
C ARG A 96 12.24 6.05 -1.50
N LEU A 97 11.34 5.09 -1.74
CA LEU A 97 10.12 5.34 -2.51
C LEU A 97 9.09 6.18 -1.74
N CYS A 98 9.07 6.12 -0.39
CA CYS A 98 8.23 7.02 0.41
C CYS A 98 8.71 8.47 0.34
N LEU A 99 9.99 8.74 0.46
CA LEU A 99 10.55 10.10 0.36
C LEU A 99 10.27 10.69 -1.03
N ARG A 100 10.60 9.96 -2.09
CA ARG A 100 10.34 10.39 -3.46
C ARG A 100 8.84 10.52 -3.74
N GLY A 101 8.05 9.52 -3.37
CA GLY A 101 6.61 9.46 -3.60
C GLY A 101 5.86 10.57 -2.88
N ARG A 102 6.28 10.95 -1.66
CA ARG A 102 5.70 12.10 -0.96
C ARG A 102 5.84 13.39 -1.77
N ALA A 103 7.01 13.66 -2.34
CA ALA A 103 7.22 14.85 -3.15
C ALA A 103 6.35 14.83 -4.41
N LEU A 104 6.32 13.70 -5.11
CA LEU A 104 5.48 13.50 -6.30
C LEU A 104 3.99 13.62 -5.98
N LEU A 105 3.56 13.03 -4.86
CA LEU A 105 2.15 13.03 -4.47
C LEU A 105 1.65 14.44 -4.13
N TYR A 106 2.40 15.23 -3.38
CA TYR A 106 2.04 16.63 -3.12
C TYR A 106 2.02 17.47 -4.40
N ASP A 107 2.95 17.22 -5.33
CA ASP A 107 2.97 17.89 -6.62
C ASP A 107 1.77 17.52 -7.48
N HIS A 108 1.47 16.22 -7.58
CA HIS A 108 0.31 15.70 -8.29
C HIS A 108 -1.00 16.26 -7.71
N CYS A 109 -1.17 16.24 -6.38
CA CYS A 109 -2.36 16.79 -5.73
C CYS A 109 -2.56 18.27 -6.09
N ARG A 110 -1.48 19.06 -6.11
CA ARG A 110 -1.54 20.48 -6.46
C ARG A 110 -1.92 20.68 -7.92
N THR A 111 -1.35 19.91 -8.84
CA THR A 111 -1.55 20.08 -10.28
C THR A 111 -2.89 19.54 -10.78
N HIS A 112 -3.44 18.52 -10.11
CA HIS A 112 -4.70 17.86 -10.48
C HIS A 112 -5.87 18.23 -9.56
N ASN A 113 -5.68 19.20 -8.65
CA ASN A 113 -6.69 19.63 -7.67
C ASN A 113 -7.22 18.49 -6.79
N VAL A 114 -6.38 17.49 -6.48
CA VAL A 114 -6.71 16.44 -5.53
C VAL A 114 -6.69 17.02 -4.11
N PRO A 115 -7.75 16.86 -3.30
CA PRO A 115 -7.79 17.40 -1.96
C PRO A 115 -6.72 16.76 -1.06
N TYR A 116 -5.93 17.58 -0.39
CA TYR A 116 -4.93 17.15 0.58
C TYR A 116 -4.71 18.20 1.66
N LYS A 117 -4.10 17.81 2.79
CA LYS A 117 -3.72 18.72 3.84
C LYS A 117 -2.40 18.28 4.49
N LYS A 118 -1.43 19.19 4.60
CA LYS A 118 -0.23 18.98 5.43
C LYS A 118 -0.61 19.22 6.89
N THR A 119 -1.03 18.18 7.58
CA THR A 119 -1.43 18.25 8.99
C THR A 119 -0.25 18.24 9.93
N GLY A 120 0.87 17.68 9.50
CA GLY A 120 1.93 17.30 10.40
C GLY A 120 1.56 16.10 11.29
N LYS A 121 2.55 15.59 12.00
CA LYS A 121 2.38 14.46 12.92
C LYS A 121 3.23 14.62 14.17
N LEU A 122 2.66 14.32 15.32
CA LEU A 122 3.35 14.16 16.60
C LEU A 122 3.54 12.67 16.90
N VAL A 123 4.80 12.22 17.05
CA VAL A 123 5.09 10.93 17.68
C VAL A 123 5.33 11.20 19.15
N VAL A 124 4.36 10.82 19.99
CA VAL A 124 4.34 11.19 21.42
C VAL A 124 5.00 10.11 22.29
N ALA A 125 5.77 10.55 23.28
CA ALA A 125 6.57 9.67 24.13
C ALA A 125 6.42 9.98 25.62
N ARG A 126 6.30 8.92 26.42
CA ARG A 126 6.55 8.93 27.85
C ARG A 126 8.05 8.87 28.13
N GLU A 127 8.48 9.01 29.38
CA GLU A 127 9.91 9.08 29.73
C GLU A 127 10.68 7.85 29.27
N GLU A 128 10.15 6.67 29.49
CA GLU A 128 10.77 5.40 29.07
C GLU A 128 10.87 5.22 27.55
N GLN A 129 10.07 5.97 26.76
CA GLN A 129 10.03 5.95 25.31
C GLN A 129 10.88 7.06 24.66
N ARG A 130 11.41 8.00 25.45
CA ARG A 130 12.24 9.12 24.95
C ARG A 130 13.39 8.66 24.05
N PRO A 131 14.19 7.61 24.39
CA PRO A 131 15.28 7.14 23.54
C PRO A 131 14.80 6.70 22.15
N TYR A 132 13.57 6.21 22.01
CA TYR A 132 13.00 5.81 20.74
C TYR A 132 12.80 7.02 19.81
N ILE A 133 12.16 8.10 20.26
CA ILE A 133 11.94 9.29 19.42
C ILE A 133 13.24 10.03 19.12
N GLU A 134 14.20 10.03 20.05
CA GLU A 134 15.53 10.59 19.82
C GLU A 134 16.28 9.83 18.72
N SER A 135 16.23 8.49 18.74
CA SER A 135 16.77 7.64 17.69
C SER A 135 16.08 7.90 16.33
N LEU A 136 14.75 8.04 16.31
CA LEU A 136 14.01 8.40 15.10
C LEU A 136 14.43 9.78 14.57
N HIS A 137 14.66 10.76 15.44
CA HIS A 137 15.11 12.09 15.06
C HIS A 137 16.50 12.04 14.42
N VAL A 138 17.45 11.37 15.07
CA VAL A 138 18.81 11.18 14.53
C VAL A 138 18.75 10.51 13.16
N LYS A 139 17.99 9.45 13.01
CA LYS A 139 17.77 8.78 11.73
C LYS A 139 17.21 9.74 10.69
N ALA A 140 16.17 10.50 11.01
CA ALA A 140 15.55 11.46 10.09
C ALA A 140 16.53 12.51 9.56
N GLN A 141 17.43 13.02 10.43
CA GLN A 141 18.47 13.98 10.04
C GLN A 141 19.51 13.40 9.07
N GLN A 142 19.69 12.07 9.08
CA GLN A 142 20.63 11.36 8.21
C GLN A 142 20.01 11.00 6.84
N LEU A 143 18.69 10.97 6.73
CA LEU A 143 18.02 10.66 5.47
C LEU A 143 18.34 11.71 4.40
N ARG A 144 18.61 11.25 3.19
CA ARG A 144 18.87 12.07 2.01
C ARG A 144 17.84 11.75 0.94
N TRP A 145 17.61 12.69 0.06
CA TRP A 145 16.77 12.48 -1.09
C TRP A 145 17.33 11.36 -1.97
N PRO A 146 16.51 10.40 -2.40
CA PRO A 146 16.96 9.38 -3.34
C PRO A 146 17.31 10.01 -4.70
N PRO A 147 18.12 9.31 -5.52
CA PRO A 147 18.39 9.72 -6.90
C PRO A 147 17.08 10.07 -7.64
N HIS A 148 17.14 10.93 -8.60
CA HIS A 148 16.00 11.42 -9.41
C HIS A 148 14.95 12.26 -8.66
N SER A 149 15.12 12.50 -7.36
CA SER A 149 14.27 13.47 -6.67
C SER A 149 14.58 14.87 -7.18
N PRO A 150 13.56 15.77 -7.34
CA PRO A 150 13.82 17.14 -7.73
C PRO A 150 14.78 17.75 -6.72
N ALA A 151 15.87 18.27 -7.22
CA ALA A 151 16.91 18.88 -6.42
C ALA A 151 16.44 20.24 -5.87
N SER A 152 15.72 20.20 -4.77
CA SER A 152 15.82 21.28 -3.81
C SER A 152 17.08 21.07 -2.98
N SER A 153 18.25 21.22 -3.52
CA SER A 153 19.55 20.93 -2.90
C SER A 153 19.73 19.45 -2.44
N PRO A 154 20.76 18.74 -2.93
CA PRO A 154 21.15 17.43 -2.40
C PRO A 154 21.46 17.43 -0.89
N GLU A 155 21.71 18.62 -0.33
CA GLU A 155 22.02 18.81 1.09
C GLU A 155 20.77 19.01 1.95
N ALA A 156 19.57 19.22 1.37
CA ALA A 156 18.35 19.40 2.12
C ALA A 156 17.96 18.09 2.85
N VAL A 157 17.60 18.21 4.12
CA VAL A 157 17.10 17.10 4.93
C VAL A 157 15.81 16.58 4.29
N ALA A 158 15.82 15.31 3.87
CA ALA A 158 14.68 14.72 3.18
C ALA A 158 13.47 14.49 4.10
N CYS A 159 13.71 14.31 5.41
CA CYS A 159 12.67 14.11 6.41
C CYS A 159 12.87 15.07 7.60
N PRO A 160 12.46 16.35 7.48
CA PRO A 160 12.63 17.31 8.57
C PRO A 160 11.78 16.93 9.78
N THR A 161 12.42 16.92 10.95
CA THR A 161 11.79 16.62 12.23
C THR A 161 12.34 17.54 13.33
N LYS A 162 11.57 17.74 14.39
CA LYS A 162 11.96 18.51 15.57
C LYS A 162 11.54 17.76 16.83
N LEU A 163 12.44 17.60 17.77
CA LEU A 163 12.10 17.16 19.13
C LEU A 163 11.54 18.36 19.89
N ILE A 164 10.41 18.18 20.55
CA ILE A 164 9.73 19.18 21.37
C ILE A 164 9.43 18.60 22.75
N SER A 165 9.27 19.47 23.74
CA SER A 165 8.88 19.06 25.09
C SER A 165 7.43 18.57 25.13
N GLY A 166 7.03 17.88 26.20
CA GLY A 166 5.64 17.51 26.43
C GLY A 166 4.73 18.73 26.59
N ASP A 167 5.24 19.84 27.14
CA ASP A 167 4.48 21.09 27.28
C ASP A 167 4.25 21.71 25.88
N ASP A 168 5.28 21.86 25.06
CA ASP A 168 5.12 22.32 23.67
C ASP A 168 4.16 21.42 22.88
N ALA A 169 4.20 20.11 23.12
CA ALA A 169 3.27 19.18 22.47
C ALA A 169 1.83 19.39 22.92
N ARG A 170 1.60 19.70 24.21
CA ARG A 170 0.28 20.04 24.74
C ARG A 170 -0.21 21.43 24.30
N ASP A 171 0.69 22.37 24.04
CA ASP A 171 0.31 23.66 23.44
C ASP A 171 -0.27 23.46 22.03
N LEU A 172 0.26 22.46 21.28
CA LEU A 172 -0.28 22.07 19.98
C LEU A 172 -1.55 21.23 20.09
N GLU A 173 -1.57 20.26 21.00
CA GLU A 173 -2.64 19.27 21.22
C GLU A 173 -2.99 19.18 22.71
N PRO A 174 -3.89 20.06 23.21
CA PRO A 174 -4.15 20.22 24.65
C PRO A 174 -4.73 18.98 25.35
N GLU A 175 -5.28 18.04 24.61
CA GLU A 175 -5.87 16.81 25.14
C GLU A 175 -4.85 15.70 25.42
N LEU A 176 -3.55 15.91 25.09
CA LEU A 176 -2.50 14.93 25.36
C LEU A 176 -2.34 14.66 26.87
N HIS A 177 -2.09 13.37 27.18
CA HIS A 177 -1.86 12.95 28.57
C HIS A 177 -0.66 13.71 29.19
N LYS A 178 -0.78 14.09 30.47
CA LYS A 178 0.29 14.80 31.20
C LYS A 178 1.62 14.05 31.27
N ASP A 179 1.57 12.72 31.20
CA ASP A 179 2.76 11.85 31.23
C ASP A 179 3.49 11.79 29.87
N ILE A 180 2.97 12.49 28.85
CA ILE A 180 3.74 12.73 27.62
C ILE A 180 4.79 13.79 27.92
N VAL A 181 6.06 13.38 27.94
CA VAL A 181 7.19 14.26 28.32
C VAL A 181 7.93 14.83 27.13
N ALA A 182 7.76 14.22 25.94
CA ALA A 182 8.36 14.68 24.71
C ALA A 182 7.54 14.24 23.49
N ALA A 183 7.76 14.90 22.36
CA ALA A 183 7.23 14.46 21.08
C ALA A 183 8.24 14.73 19.95
N LEU A 184 8.16 13.91 18.89
CA LEU A 184 8.83 14.15 17.63
C LEU A 184 7.82 14.76 16.67
N TRP A 185 8.02 16.00 16.32
CA TRP A 185 7.25 16.71 15.31
C TRP A 185 7.77 16.41 13.91
N SER A 186 6.89 15.93 13.02
CA SER A 186 7.16 15.62 11.61
C SER A 186 6.26 16.47 10.73
N SER A 187 6.80 17.58 10.20
CA SER A 187 6.06 18.60 9.46
C SER A 187 5.58 18.16 8.09
N GLU A 188 6.28 17.21 7.46
CA GLU A 188 6.01 16.79 6.09
C GLU A 188 4.92 15.70 5.97
N THR A 189 4.39 15.24 7.09
CA THR A 189 3.26 14.31 7.11
C THR A 189 1.96 15.07 6.76
N GLY A 190 1.09 14.43 6.00
CA GLY A 190 -0.21 14.97 5.65
C GLY A 190 -1.26 13.89 5.44
N ILE A 191 -2.39 14.29 4.89
CA ILE A 191 -3.50 13.43 4.48
C ILE A 191 -3.93 13.80 3.07
N VAL A 192 -4.49 12.84 2.35
CA VAL A 192 -4.98 13.00 0.98
C VAL A 192 -6.31 12.29 0.82
N ASP A 193 -7.16 12.80 -0.07
CA ASP A 193 -8.32 12.05 -0.55
C ASP A 193 -7.85 10.98 -1.53
N SER A 194 -7.83 9.73 -1.07
CA SER A 194 -7.35 8.61 -1.87
C SER A 194 -8.23 8.28 -3.06
N HIS A 195 -9.54 8.53 -2.96
CA HIS A 195 -10.49 8.31 -4.04
C HIS A 195 -10.28 9.32 -5.17
N THR A 196 -10.28 10.63 -4.84
CA THR A 196 -10.00 11.69 -5.83
C THR A 196 -8.59 11.54 -6.45
N LEU A 197 -7.61 11.04 -5.67
CA LEU A 197 -6.28 10.70 -6.22
C LEU A 197 -6.39 9.63 -7.31
N MET A 198 -7.09 8.53 -7.04
CA MET A 198 -7.26 7.45 -8.02
C MET A 198 -8.03 7.90 -9.25
N GLU A 199 -9.15 8.63 -9.07
CA GLU A 199 -9.91 9.24 -10.17
C GLU A 199 -9.03 10.15 -11.06
N SER A 200 -8.11 10.91 -10.47
CA SER A 200 -7.21 11.75 -11.24
C SER A 200 -6.19 10.95 -12.07
N LEU A 201 -5.75 9.80 -11.55
CA LEU A 201 -4.87 8.88 -12.29
C LEU A 201 -5.63 8.16 -13.42
N GLU A 202 -6.87 7.73 -13.18
CA GLU A 202 -7.76 7.15 -14.20
C GLU A 202 -7.99 8.12 -15.35
N LYS A 203 -8.25 9.38 -15.02
CA LYS A 203 -8.42 10.43 -16.03
C LYS A 203 -7.18 10.60 -16.90
N ASP A 204 -5.98 10.68 -16.29
CA ASP A 204 -4.74 10.80 -17.05
C ASP A 204 -4.49 9.60 -17.98
N ILE A 205 -4.93 8.39 -17.58
CA ILE A 205 -4.85 7.19 -18.43
C ILE A 205 -5.88 7.26 -19.57
N ALA A 206 -7.12 7.63 -19.27
CA ALA A 206 -8.21 7.73 -20.24
C ALA A 206 -7.97 8.83 -21.29
N ASP A 207 -7.25 9.90 -20.93
CA ASP A 207 -6.85 10.97 -21.84
C ASP A 207 -5.71 10.54 -22.81
N SER A 208 -5.13 9.34 -22.63
CA SER A 208 -4.07 8.77 -23.48
C SER A 208 -4.68 7.91 -24.60
N GLU A 209 -4.40 8.23 -25.87
CA GLU A 209 -4.91 7.47 -27.02
C GLU A 209 -4.42 6.01 -27.11
N SER A 210 -3.31 5.67 -26.43
CA SER A 210 -2.70 4.33 -26.46
C SER A 210 -2.97 3.50 -25.22
N SER A 211 -3.82 3.97 -24.31
CA SER A 211 -4.05 3.29 -23.02
C SER A 211 -5.53 3.03 -22.80
N GLU A 212 -5.83 1.89 -22.18
CA GLU A 212 -7.19 1.46 -21.88
C GLU A 212 -7.32 0.92 -20.46
N LEU A 213 -8.40 1.31 -19.78
CA LEU A 213 -8.83 0.78 -18.49
C LEU A 213 -9.92 -0.27 -18.72
N VAL A 214 -9.65 -1.52 -18.41
CA VAL A 214 -10.56 -2.63 -18.63
C VAL A 214 -11.05 -3.16 -17.29
N TYR A 215 -12.22 -2.71 -16.89
CA TYR A 215 -12.87 -3.10 -15.63
C TYR A 215 -13.61 -4.43 -15.74
N SER A 216 -14.03 -4.96 -14.58
CA SER A 216 -14.74 -6.24 -14.47
C SER A 216 -14.03 -7.40 -15.16
N THR A 217 -12.69 -7.33 -15.26
CA THR A 217 -11.87 -8.28 -16.02
C THR A 217 -10.73 -8.83 -15.15
N ARG A 218 -10.76 -10.12 -14.89
CA ARG A 218 -9.77 -10.81 -14.07
C ARG A 218 -8.84 -11.68 -14.89
N VAL A 219 -7.57 -11.73 -14.49
CA VAL A 219 -6.60 -12.71 -14.99
C VAL A 219 -6.92 -14.07 -14.39
N VAL A 220 -7.10 -15.09 -15.24
CA VAL A 220 -7.39 -16.46 -14.80
C VAL A 220 -6.29 -17.46 -15.13
N ARG A 221 -5.42 -17.13 -16.07
CA ARG A 221 -4.29 -17.96 -16.46
C ARG A 221 -3.17 -17.11 -17.08
N ILE A 222 -1.93 -17.52 -16.87
CA ILE A 222 -0.74 -16.93 -17.48
C ILE A 222 0.22 -18.05 -17.87
N ASP A 223 0.69 -18.03 -19.12
CA ASP A 223 1.67 -18.98 -19.66
C ASP A 223 2.73 -18.22 -20.46
N PRO A 224 3.99 -18.69 -20.51
CA PRO A 224 4.97 -18.15 -21.45
C PRO A 224 4.54 -18.43 -22.89
N SER A 225 4.68 -17.45 -23.78
CA SER A 225 4.41 -17.64 -25.20
C SER A 225 5.54 -18.46 -25.85
N CYS A 226 5.18 -19.37 -26.75
CA CYS A 226 6.14 -20.20 -27.50
C CYS A 226 6.54 -19.61 -28.85
N GLU A 227 5.75 -18.66 -29.39
CA GLU A 227 5.95 -18.13 -30.74
C GLU A 227 6.62 -16.75 -30.70
N ASP A 228 6.03 -15.82 -29.95
CA ASP A 228 6.51 -14.44 -29.83
C ASP A 228 6.96 -14.15 -28.39
N PRO A 229 7.96 -13.26 -28.17
CA PRO A 229 8.38 -12.86 -26.84
C PRO A 229 7.22 -12.25 -26.04
N GLY A 230 6.87 -12.86 -24.91
CA GLY A 230 5.78 -12.36 -24.06
C GLY A 230 5.07 -13.47 -23.28
N TRP A 231 3.95 -13.07 -22.69
CA TRP A 231 3.09 -13.92 -21.89
C TRP A 231 1.70 -14.02 -22.52
N VAL A 232 1.20 -15.22 -22.68
CA VAL A 232 -0.22 -15.44 -23.01
C VAL A 232 -1.01 -15.31 -21.72
N VAL A 233 -1.80 -14.27 -21.64
CA VAL A 233 -2.63 -13.97 -20.46
C VAL A 233 -4.10 -14.18 -20.81
N GLN A 234 -4.76 -15.08 -20.11
CA GLN A 234 -6.17 -15.37 -20.28
C GLN A 234 -7.00 -14.56 -19.27
N LEU A 235 -8.01 -13.88 -19.80
CA LEU A 235 -8.85 -12.92 -19.09
C LEU A 235 -10.31 -13.37 -19.13
N VAL A 236 -11.03 -13.15 -18.03
CA VAL A 236 -12.50 -13.37 -17.96
C VAL A 236 -13.15 -12.06 -17.57
N THR A 237 -14.08 -11.60 -18.40
CA THR A 237 -14.85 -10.36 -18.16
C THR A 237 -16.23 -10.70 -17.60
N GLY A 238 -16.61 -10.03 -16.51
CA GLY A 238 -17.89 -10.25 -15.83
C GLY A 238 -18.09 -11.69 -15.39
N ASP A 239 -19.28 -12.22 -15.62
CA ASP A 239 -19.69 -13.58 -15.25
C ASP A 239 -19.46 -14.62 -16.36
N ALA A 240 -18.64 -14.29 -17.37
CA ALA A 240 -18.33 -15.24 -18.44
C ALA A 240 -17.65 -16.52 -17.88
N GLU A 241 -18.09 -17.68 -18.37
CA GLU A 241 -17.55 -18.98 -17.95
C GLU A 241 -16.19 -19.26 -18.60
N ASP A 242 -15.94 -18.68 -19.76
CA ASP A 242 -14.73 -18.83 -20.55
C ASP A 242 -14.09 -17.46 -20.79
N GLY A 243 -12.77 -17.43 -20.91
CA GLY A 243 -12.01 -16.21 -21.03
C GLY A 243 -11.37 -16.06 -22.41
N ASP A 244 -11.07 -14.84 -22.81
CA ASP A 244 -10.28 -14.51 -23.98
C ASP A 244 -8.79 -14.49 -23.63
N ALA A 245 -7.93 -14.71 -24.60
CA ALA A 245 -6.48 -14.71 -24.41
C ALA A 245 -5.82 -13.61 -25.23
N MET A 246 -4.82 -12.94 -24.64
CA MET A 246 -3.98 -11.97 -25.33
C MET A 246 -2.51 -12.21 -25.06
N LEU A 247 -1.67 -11.87 -26.03
CA LEU A 247 -0.23 -11.81 -25.87
C LEU A 247 0.16 -10.45 -25.25
N ALA A 248 0.76 -10.46 -24.08
CA ALA A 248 1.34 -9.27 -23.46
C ALA A 248 2.89 -9.35 -23.56
N ARG A 249 3.52 -8.35 -24.21
CA ARG A 249 4.99 -8.30 -24.33
C ARG A 249 5.66 -8.06 -22.98
N THR A 250 5.02 -7.24 -22.14
CA THR A 250 5.40 -7.02 -20.75
C THR A 250 4.16 -7.07 -19.86
N VAL A 251 4.24 -7.85 -18.78
CA VAL A 251 3.19 -7.91 -17.75
C VAL A 251 3.71 -7.24 -16.48
N ILE A 252 2.96 -6.29 -15.93
CA ILE A 252 3.26 -5.69 -14.63
C ILE A 252 2.18 -6.10 -13.64
N ASN A 253 2.54 -6.98 -12.72
CA ASN A 253 1.64 -7.53 -11.72
C ASN A 253 1.57 -6.60 -10.50
N CYS A 254 0.55 -5.75 -10.46
CA CYS A 254 0.22 -4.83 -9.38
C CYS A 254 -1.00 -5.31 -8.56
N ALA A 255 -1.30 -6.60 -8.58
CA ALA A 255 -2.53 -7.20 -8.04
C ALA A 255 -2.61 -7.26 -6.49
N GLY A 256 -1.82 -6.48 -5.77
CA GLY A 256 -1.92 -6.28 -4.32
C GLY A 256 -1.95 -7.57 -3.51
N LEU A 257 -3.08 -7.85 -2.85
CA LEU A 257 -3.28 -9.06 -2.04
C LEU A 257 -3.15 -10.35 -2.85
N THR A 258 -3.45 -10.32 -4.12
CA THR A 258 -3.45 -11.49 -5.02
C THR A 258 -2.24 -11.54 -5.94
N ALA A 259 -1.33 -10.57 -5.87
CA ALA A 259 -0.12 -10.57 -6.69
C ALA A 259 0.72 -11.85 -6.58
N PRO A 260 0.89 -12.48 -5.40
CA PRO A 260 1.57 -13.76 -5.31
C PRO A 260 0.87 -14.91 -6.05
N LEU A 261 -0.46 -14.88 -6.24
CA LEU A 261 -1.18 -15.92 -7.02
C LEU A 261 -0.71 -15.97 -8.47
N ILE A 262 -0.58 -14.80 -9.09
CA ILE A 262 -0.15 -14.65 -10.48
C ILE A 262 1.30 -15.12 -10.62
N LEU A 263 2.18 -14.67 -9.74
CA LEU A 263 3.58 -15.09 -9.74
C LEU A 263 3.73 -16.60 -9.48
N ASN A 264 2.98 -17.15 -8.53
CA ASN A 264 3.03 -18.57 -8.19
C ASN A 264 2.54 -19.47 -9.32
N ALA A 265 1.75 -18.95 -10.28
CA ALA A 265 1.32 -19.72 -11.44
C ALA A 265 2.47 -20.12 -12.36
N ILE A 266 3.54 -19.32 -12.39
CA ILE A 266 4.73 -19.58 -13.22
C ILE A 266 5.88 -20.21 -12.43
N LEU A 267 5.75 -20.34 -11.10
CA LEU A 267 6.80 -20.88 -10.24
C LEU A 267 6.57 -22.37 -9.93
N PRO A 268 7.66 -23.17 -9.82
CA PRO A 268 7.58 -24.50 -9.21
C PRO A 268 6.99 -24.40 -7.79
N GLU A 269 6.28 -25.42 -7.36
CA GLU A 269 5.54 -25.41 -6.10
C GLU A 269 6.44 -25.08 -4.88
N GLU A 270 7.65 -25.61 -4.85
CA GLU A 270 8.64 -25.40 -3.80
C GLU A 270 9.17 -23.96 -3.74
N GLN A 271 9.03 -23.20 -4.82
CA GLN A 271 9.47 -21.79 -4.94
C GLN A 271 8.33 -20.79 -4.76
N ARG A 272 7.10 -21.26 -4.57
CA ARG A 272 5.93 -20.39 -4.41
C ARG A 272 6.07 -19.46 -3.22
N ILE A 273 5.75 -18.19 -3.45
CA ILE A 273 5.76 -17.13 -2.44
C ILE A 273 4.55 -17.31 -1.51
N PRO A 274 4.75 -17.33 -0.19
CA PRO A 274 3.66 -17.40 0.76
C PRO A 274 2.94 -16.05 0.89
N MET A 275 1.61 -16.09 1.05
CA MET A 275 0.78 -14.93 1.35
C MET A 275 0.35 -14.97 2.81
N TYR A 276 0.46 -13.84 3.50
CA TYR A 276 -0.05 -13.64 4.85
C TYR A 276 -0.97 -12.42 4.85
N PHE A 277 -2.00 -12.45 5.67
CA PHE A 277 -3.05 -11.45 5.67
C PHE A 277 -3.16 -10.83 7.06
N ALA A 278 -2.90 -9.53 7.15
CA ALA A 278 -2.98 -8.79 8.40
C ALA A 278 -4.06 -7.71 8.31
N ARG A 279 -5.20 -7.97 8.98
CA ARG A 279 -6.30 -7.03 9.06
C ARG A 279 -5.93 -5.85 9.95
N GLY A 280 -6.27 -4.64 9.53
CA GLY A 280 -6.23 -3.43 10.31
C GLY A 280 -7.63 -2.83 10.38
N SER A 281 -8.19 -2.73 11.59
CA SER A 281 -9.50 -2.14 11.82
C SER A 281 -9.37 -0.68 12.24
N TYR A 282 -10.35 0.13 11.85
CA TYR A 282 -10.45 1.54 12.22
C TYR A 282 -11.74 1.77 12.99
N ALA A 283 -11.70 2.72 13.93
CA ALA A 283 -12.85 3.22 14.65
C ALA A 283 -12.99 4.72 14.41
N SER A 284 -14.17 5.17 14.02
CA SER A 284 -14.54 6.58 14.11
C SER A 284 -14.80 6.94 15.58
N TYR A 285 -14.53 8.19 15.94
CA TYR A 285 -14.72 8.63 17.31
C TYR A 285 -15.50 9.94 17.38
N ARG A 286 -16.50 9.95 18.27
CA ARG A 286 -17.26 11.15 18.63
C ARG A 286 -17.43 11.19 20.16
N GLY A 287 -16.80 12.16 20.80
CA GLY A 287 -16.84 12.25 22.26
C GLY A 287 -15.88 13.30 22.81
N PRO A 288 -15.72 13.34 24.14
CA PRO A 288 -14.73 14.21 24.80
C PRO A 288 -13.29 13.75 24.46
N GLY A 289 -12.30 14.58 24.84
CA GLY A 289 -10.87 14.23 24.74
C GLY A 289 -10.24 14.39 23.36
N ILE A 290 -10.97 14.99 22.38
CA ILE A 290 -10.45 15.27 21.01
C ILE A 290 -10.73 16.72 20.58
N LYS A 291 -11.01 17.59 21.53
CA LYS A 291 -11.34 18.99 21.24
C LYS A 291 -10.12 19.70 20.64
N ARG A 292 -10.30 20.32 19.47
CA ARG A 292 -9.26 21.05 18.74
C ARG A 292 -8.09 20.21 18.24
N VAL A 293 -8.23 18.88 18.14
CA VAL A 293 -7.19 18.06 17.49
C VAL A 293 -7.03 18.51 16.05
N SER A 294 -5.79 18.77 15.67
CA SER A 294 -5.42 19.32 14.34
C SER A 294 -4.26 18.60 13.68
N HIS A 295 -3.57 17.76 14.43
CA HIS A 295 -2.42 16.99 13.97
C HIS A 295 -2.68 15.49 14.08
N LEU A 296 -1.95 14.68 13.32
CA LEU A 296 -1.91 13.24 13.52
C LEU A 296 -1.12 12.93 14.78
N ILE A 297 -1.62 12.02 15.62
CA ILE A 297 -0.97 11.64 16.88
C ILE A 297 -0.66 10.16 16.86
N TYR A 298 0.62 9.83 16.92
CA TYR A 298 1.12 8.46 16.92
C TYR A 298 1.80 8.16 18.26
N PRO A 299 1.35 7.16 19.02
CA PRO A 299 2.09 6.74 20.21
C PRO A 299 3.38 6.05 19.80
N CYS A 300 4.38 6.05 20.68
CA CYS A 300 5.54 5.18 20.54
C CYS A 300 5.13 3.71 20.71
N PRO A 301 5.83 2.76 20.06
CA PRO A 301 5.65 1.34 20.34
C PRO A 301 5.87 1.04 21.83
N ALA A 302 5.17 0.02 22.35
CA ALA A 302 5.40 -0.45 23.71
C ALA A 302 6.87 -0.87 23.92
N VAL A 303 7.45 -0.50 25.03
CA VAL A 303 8.82 -0.88 25.41
C VAL A 303 8.79 -2.28 26.02
N GLY A 304 9.46 -3.27 25.41
CA GLY A 304 9.55 -4.63 25.92
C GLY A 304 10.20 -5.62 24.95
N LYS A 305 10.54 -6.81 25.44
CA LYS A 305 11.20 -7.86 24.63
C LYS A 305 10.36 -8.36 23.44
N ASP A 306 9.05 -8.17 23.48
CA ASP A 306 8.11 -8.57 22.42
C ASP A 306 7.69 -7.39 21.52
N SER A 307 8.31 -6.22 21.66
CA SER A 307 8.03 -5.04 20.87
C SER A 307 8.67 -5.15 19.48
N HIS A 308 8.03 -5.89 18.58
CA HIS A 308 8.36 -5.83 17.16
C HIS A 308 7.86 -4.49 16.60
N ALA A 309 8.69 -3.44 16.77
CA ALA A 309 8.38 -2.04 16.41
C ALA A 309 7.89 -1.84 14.96
N PHE A 310 8.04 -2.83 14.10
CA PHE A 310 7.60 -2.80 12.70
C PHE A 310 6.21 -3.43 12.47
N HIS A 311 5.65 -4.14 13.44
CA HIS A 311 4.37 -4.82 13.26
C HIS A 311 3.16 -3.99 13.68
N SER A 312 3.31 -3.13 14.67
CA SER A 312 2.27 -2.18 15.08
C SER A 312 2.89 -1.00 15.82
N LEU A 313 2.70 0.20 15.30
CA LEU A 313 3.03 1.46 16.00
C LEU A 313 1.95 1.84 17.03
N GLY A 314 1.06 0.92 17.41
CA GLY A 314 -0.10 1.19 18.25
C GLY A 314 -1.29 1.76 17.48
N THR A 315 -2.40 1.99 18.17
CA THR A 315 -3.59 2.62 17.60
C THR A 315 -3.35 4.12 17.48
N HIS A 316 -3.29 4.62 16.25
CA HIS A 316 -3.01 6.03 15.95
C HIS A 316 -4.28 6.87 15.96
N LEU A 317 -4.14 8.19 16.16
CA LEU A 317 -5.14 9.16 15.79
C LEU A 317 -4.83 9.70 14.39
N THR A 318 -5.81 9.58 13.51
CA THR A 318 -5.80 10.20 12.18
C THR A 318 -7.00 11.12 12.01
N LEU A 319 -6.91 12.02 11.04
CA LEU A 319 -7.97 12.97 10.68
C LEU A 319 -8.36 12.73 9.24
N ASP A 320 -9.65 12.87 8.92
CA ASP A 320 -10.05 13.09 7.54
C ASP A 320 -9.91 14.59 7.15
N LEU A 321 -10.15 14.91 5.89
CA LEU A 321 -10.05 16.30 5.40
C LEU A 321 -11.08 17.25 6.03
N GLN A 322 -12.16 16.72 6.61
CA GLN A 322 -13.17 17.47 7.36
C GLN A 322 -12.82 17.62 8.86
N GLY A 323 -11.71 17.01 9.30
CA GLY A 323 -11.26 17.04 10.68
C GLY A 323 -11.96 16.03 11.61
N LYS A 324 -12.66 15.02 11.05
CA LYS A 324 -13.18 13.91 11.86
C LYS A 324 -12.04 13.00 12.32
N VAL A 325 -12.13 12.59 13.58
CA VAL A 325 -11.13 11.73 14.21
C VAL A 325 -11.43 10.27 13.92
N ARG A 326 -10.40 9.54 13.54
CA ARG A 326 -10.35 8.08 13.46
C ARG A 326 -9.20 7.54 14.29
N PHE A 327 -9.43 6.41 14.93
CA PHE A 327 -8.41 5.65 15.63
C PHE A 327 -8.12 4.34 14.88
N GLY A 328 -6.85 3.99 14.75
CA GLY A 328 -6.43 2.80 14.04
C GLY A 328 -5.23 3.06 13.11
N PRO A 329 -4.83 2.05 12.36
CA PRO A 329 -5.35 0.70 12.44
C PRO A 329 -4.79 -0.09 13.62
N ASP A 330 -5.52 -1.10 14.05
CA ASP A 330 -4.97 -2.18 14.87
C ASP A 330 -4.24 -3.23 14.00
N LEU A 331 -3.91 -4.38 14.59
CA LEU A 331 -3.31 -5.49 13.88
C LEU A 331 -3.96 -6.80 14.31
N ASP A 332 -4.54 -7.51 13.34
CA ASP A 332 -5.16 -8.80 13.53
C ASP A 332 -4.76 -9.73 12.37
N TRP A 333 -4.12 -10.86 12.69
CA TRP A 333 -3.65 -11.81 11.69
C TRP A 333 -4.76 -12.80 11.35
N LEU A 334 -5.05 -12.93 10.06
CA LEU A 334 -6.02 -13.87 9.55
C LEU A 334 -5.34 -15.21 9.26
N GLU A 335 -5.98 -16.30 9.73
CA GLU A 335 -5.57 -17.66 9.39
C GLU A 335 -6.26 -18.06 8.08
N PRO A 336 -5.51 -18.37 7.00
CA PRO A 336 -6.12 -18.87 5.78
C PRO A 336 -6.73 -20.27 6.01
N PRO A 337 -7.80 -20.63 5.26
CA PRO A 337 -8.36 -21.97 5.32
C PRO A 337 -7.33 -23.02 4.89
N GLU A 338 -7.53 -24.25 5.34
CA GLU A 338 -6.74 -25.39 4.86
C GLU A 338 -7.13 -25.67 3.41
N GLY A 339 -6.17 -25.54 2.49
CA GLY A 339 -6.35 -25.76 1.06
C GLY A 339 -6.33 -24.47 0.21
N GLU A 340 -6.08 -24.65 -1.08
CA GLU A 340 -5.90 -23.56 -2.04
C GLU A 340 -7.21 -23.04 -2.64
N GLU A 341 -8.34 -23.62 -2.30
CA GLU A 341 -9.62 -23.44 -2.99
C GLU A 341 -10.26 -22.04 -2.77
N ASP A 342 -9.87 -21.35 -1.70
CA ASP A 342 -10.43 -20.05 -1.32
C ASP A 342 -9.31 -19.03 -1.04
N ALA A 343 -8.55 -18.67 -2.07
CA ALA A 343 -7.47 -17.68 -1.96
C ALA A 343 -7.99 -16.28 -1.61
N ASP A 344 -9.28 -16.03 -1.79
CA ASP A 344 -9.98 -14.78 -1.50
C ASP A 344 -10.76 -14.81 -0.17
N PHE A 345 -10.53 -15.80 0.68
CA PHE A 345 -11.19 -15.96 1.99
C PHE A 345 -11.16 -14.68 2.83
N TRP A 346 -10.15 -13.85 2.66
CA TRP A 346 -9.94 -12.61 3.38
C TRP A 346 -11.04 -11.57 3.15
N GLN A 347 -11.75 -11.63 2.03
CA GLN A 347 -12.86 -10.70 1.71
C GLN A 347 -13.97 -10.74 2.77
N ARG A 348 -14.26 -11.91 3.33
CA ARG A 348 -15.23 -12.10 4.43
C ARG A 348 -14.82 -11.35 5.71
N HIS A 349 -13.55 -10.96 5.80
CA HIS A 349 -12.98 -10.24 6.93
C HIS A 349 -12.91 -8.72 6.72
N LEU A 350 -13.43 -8.21 5.60
CA LEU A 350 -13.52 -6.76 5.33
C LEU A 350 -14.73 -6.08 6.01
N VAL A 351 -15.45 -6.81 6.84
CA VAL A 351 -16.58 -6.29 7.61
C VAL A 351 -16.07 -5.72 8.94
N PRO A 352 -16.32 -4.43 9.25
CA PRO A 352 -15.95 -3.87 10.53
C PRO A 352 -16.77 -4.50 11.66
N THR A 353 -16.14 -4.71 12.82
CA THR A 353 -16.76 -5.30 14.01
C THR A 353 -16.43 -4.47 15.25
N ASP A 354 -17.26 -4.57 16.28
CA ASP A 354 -17.05 -3.94 17.59
C ASP A 354 -16.06 -4.72 18.49
N SER A 355 -15.71 -5.94 18.10
CA SER A 355 -14.87 -6.85 18.90
C SER A 355 -13.50 -6.30 19.31
N ARG A 356 -13.00 -5.28 18.59
CA ARG A 356 -11.69 -4.68 18.83
C ARG A 356 -11.75 -3.29 19.47
N LEU A 357 -12.93 -2.70 19.61
CA LEU A 357 -13.09 -1.31 20.10
C LEU A 357 -12.53 -1.11 21.51
N GLN A 358 -12.73 -2.09 22.40
CA GLN A 358 -12.20 -2.01 23.76
C GLN A 358 -10.65 -1.95 23.77
N LEU A 359 -10.00 -2.77 22.94
CA LEU A 359 -8.54 -2.75 22.81
C LEU A 359 -8.02 -1.42 22.24
N MET A 360 -8.75 -0.86 21.25
CA MET A 360 -8.43 0.46 20.70
C MET A 360 -8.60 1.56 21.76
N TYR A 361 -9.68 1.53 22.52
CA TYR A 361 -9.92 2.47 23.61
C TYR A 361 -8.76 2.46 24.62
N GLU A 362 -8.38 1.26 25.12
CA GLU A 362 -7.30 1.13 26.08
C GLU A 362 -5.97 1.69 25.54
N ALA A 363 -5.65 1.41 24.27
CA ALA A 363 -4.45 1.93 23.63
C ALA A 363 -4.48 3.48 23.45
N VAL A 364 -5.63 4.03 23.08
CA VAL A 364 -5.80 5.48 22.87
C VAL A 364 -5.76 6.23 24.19
N LYS A 365 -6.35 5.70 25.25
CA LYS A 365 -6.38 6.29 26.59
C LYS A 365 -4.98 6.56 27.16
N GLU A 366 -3.98 5.78 26.73
CA GLU A 366 -2.60 5.98 27.13
C GLU A 366 -2.02 7.35 26.73
N TYR A 367 -2.53 7.96 25.65
CA TYR A 367 -2.05 9.26 25.19
C TYR A 367 -3.14 10.34 25.13
N LEU A 368 -4.43 9.95 25.13
CA LEU A 368 -5.61 10.84 25.21
C LEU A 368 -6.51 10.39 26.36
N PRO A 369 -6.26 10.84 27.61
CA PRO A 369 -6.88 10.28 28.81
C PRO A 369 -8.37 10.57 28.95
N ASN A 370 -8.89 11.58 28.24
CA ASN A 370 -10.27 12.04 28.34
C ASN A 370 -11.23 11.38 27.33
N VAL A 371 -10.74 10.45 26.47
CA VAL A 371 -11.63 9.69 25.60
C VAL A 371 -12.46 8.69 26.41
N VAL A 372 -13.65 8.38 25.91
CA VAL A 372 -14.58 7.44 26.55
C VAL A 372 -14.95 6.30 25.59
N PRO A 373 -15.18 5.07 26.10
CA PRO A 373 -15.43 3.93 25.21
C PRO A 373 -16.70 4.08 24.37
N GLU A 374 -17.74 4.76 24.87
CA GLU A 374 -19.00 4.99 24.18
C GLU A 374 -18.85 5.87 22.91
N GLY A 375 -17.75 6.61 22.82
CA GLY A 375 -17.44 7.45 21.66
C GLY A 375 -16.91 6.68 20.45
N PHE A 376 -16.43 5.43 20.64
CA PHE A 376 -15.88 4.61 19.59
C PHE A 376 -16.99 3.87 18.83
N GLN A 377 -16.91 3.91 17.51
CA GLN A 377 -17.80 3.18 16.60
C GLN A 377 -16.96 2.45 15.56
N PRO A 378 -17.30 1.21 15.18
CA PRO A 378 -16.63 0.56 14.04
C PRO A 378 -16.74 1.44 12.79
N ASP A 379 -15.64 1.59 12.05
CA ASP A 379 -15.64 2.35 10.81
C ASP A 379 -15.41 1.40 9.64
N TYR A 380 -14.19 1.22 9.19
CA TYR A 380 -13.84 0.26 8.15
C TYR A 380 -12.64 -0.58 8.59
N CYS A 381 -12.33 -1.61 7.79
CA CYS A 381 -11.10 -2.37 7.93
C CYS A 381 -10.46 -2.61 6.57
N GLY A 382 -9.15 -2.76 6.57
CA GLY A 382 -8.36 -3.12 5.39
C GLY A 382 -7.43 -4.29 5.70
N ILE A 383 -6.94 -4.95 4.65
CA ILE A 383 -6.00 -6.07 4.78
C ILE A 383 -4.69 -5.71 4.12
N ARG A 384 -3.60 -5.93 4.86
CA ARG A 384 -2.24 -5.70 4.37
C ARG A 384 -1.70 -6.94 3.70
N PRO A 385 -1.18 -6.84 2.45
CA PRO A 385 -0.48 -7.94 1.80
C PRO A 385 0.88 -8.16 2.45
N LYS A 386 1.01 -9.22 3.24
CA LYS A 386 2.24 -9.59 3.93
C LYS A 386 2.91 -10.78 3.24
N LEU A 387 4.24 -10.76 3.16
CA LEU A 387 5.06 -11.87 2.65
C LEU A 387 5.68 -12.70 3.78
N VAL A 388 5.57 -12.21 5.01
CA VAL A 388 6.09 -12.85 6.21
C VAL A 388 5.03 -12.86 7.30
N GLY A 389 5.03 -13.92 8.11
CA GLY A 389 4.08 -14.13 9.20
C GLY A 389 4.37 -13.30 10.45
N PRO A 390 3.50 -13.46 11.49
CA PRO A 390 3.67 -12.80 12.78
C PRO A 390 5.03 -13.15 13.39
N GLY A 391 5.68 -12.15 14.01
CA GLY A 391 6.98 -12.31 14.66
C GLY A 391 8.18 -12.23 13.72
N ALA A 392 7.99 -12.17 12.41
CA ALA A 392 9.06 -11.86 11.47
C ALA A 392 9.49 -10.39 11.60
N GLY A 393 10.74 -10.10 11.26
CA GLY A 393 11.30 -8.74 11.27
C GLY A 393 10.73 -7.84 10.18
N PHE A 394 11.46 -6.79 9.87
CA PHE A 394 11.12 -5.87 8.80
C PHE A 394 11.06 -6.60 7.44
N GLN A 395 9.99 -6.36 6.70
CA GLN A 395 9.82 -6.81 5.31
C GLN A 395 9.72 -5.59 4.41
N ASP A 396 10.65 -5.47 3.47
CA ASP A 396 10.62 -4.43 2.46
C ASP A 396 9.64 -4.75 1.32
N PHE A 397 9.39 -3.80 0.43
CA PHE A 397 8.77 -4.09 -0.86
C PHE A 397 9.63 -5.06 -1.66
N VAL A 398 8.99 -5.96 -2.39
CA VAL A 398 9.69 -6.92 -3.24
C VAL A 398 9.25 -6.69 -4.68
N PHE A 399 10.21 -6.31 -5.53
CA PHE A 399 10.02 -6.19 -6.97
C PHE A 399 10.83 -7.29 -7.64
N ARG A 400 10.12 -8.18 -8.29
CA ARG A 400 10.70 -9.36 -8.93
C ARG A 400 10.47 -9.32 -10.43
N ARG A 401 11.50 -9.67 -11.20
CA ARG A 401 11.47 -9.78 -12.65
C ARG A 401 11.65 -11.22 -13.05
N ASP A 402 10.77 -11.73 -13.88
CA ASP A 402 10.82 -13.05 -14.51
C ASP A 402 10.67 -12.86 -16.03
N TYR A 403 11.14 -13.82 -16.83
CA TYR A 403 11.11 -13.77 -18.28
C TYR A 403 10.41 -15.01 -18.83
N ALA A 404 9.62 -14.85 -19.89
CA ALA A 404 8.82 -15.92 -20.45
C ALA A 404 9.67 -17.12 -20.94
N ASN A 405 10.79 -16.84 -21.63
CA ASN A 405 11.59 -17.85 -22.29
C ASN A 405 13.05 -17.92 -21.81
N GLY A 406 13.35 -17.37 -20.61
CA GLY A 406 14.70 -17.39 -20.05
C GLY A 406 15.71 -16.47 -20.75
N GLU A 407 15.40 -15.96 -21.93
CA GLU A 407 16.09 -14.88 -22.63
C GLU A 407 15.45 -13.56 -22.13
N LYS A 408 16.19 -12.46 -22.06
CA LYS A 408 15.72 -11.19 -21.48
C LYS A 408 14.57 -10.51 -22.24
N GLU A 409 13.62 -11.31 -22.72
CA GLU A 409 12.44 -10.89 -23.48
C GLU A 409 11.17 -11.44 -22.82
N GLY A 410 10.06 -10.73 -22.98
CA GLY A 410 8.80 -11.11 -22.33
C GLY A 410 8.88 -10.95 -20.82
N GLU A 411 8.97 -9.71 -20.32
CA GLU A 411 9.11 -9.45 -18.89
C GLU A 411 7.79 -9.64 -18.13
N LEU A 412 7.86 -10.26 -16.95
CA LEU A 412 6.86 -10.20 -15.91
C LEU A 412 7.47 -9.52 -14.68
N ILE A 413 7.00 -8.33 -14.34
CA ILE A 413 7.45 -7.59 -13.16
C ILE A 413 6.37 -7.71 -12.09
N SER A 414 6.67 -8.43 -11.00
CA SER A 414 5.73 -8.62 -9.90
C SER A 414 6.06 -7.72 -8.72
N LEU A 415 5.07 -6.92 -8.28
CA LEU A 415 5.15 -6.00 -7.14
C LEU A 415 4.48 -6.67 -5.93
N LEU A 416 5.28 -7.12 -4.97
CA LEU A 416 4.81 -7.94 -3.86
C LEU A 416 4.97 -7.22 -2.52
N GLY A 417 4.02 -7.46 -1.61
CA GLY A 417 4.08 -6.92 -0.25
C GLY A 417 3.93 -5.39 -0.19
N ILE A 418 3.21 -4.80 -1.14
CA ILE A 418 2.99 -3.35 -1.18
C ILE A 418 1.90 -2.97 -0.16
N GLU A 419 2.32 -2.86 1.09
CA GLU A 419 1.56 -2.32 2.22
C GLU A 419 1.98 -0.86 2.52
N SER A 420 1.74 -0.34 3.74
CA SER A 420 2.27 0.98 4.11
C SER A 420 3.81 1.05 3.92
N PRO A 421 4.31 2.07 3.23
CA PRO A 421 3.69 3.31 2.77
C PRO A 421 3.25 3.32 1.29
N GLY A 422 2.64 2.26 0.77
CA GLY A 422 2.32 2.06 -0.65
C GLY A 422 1.56 3.22 -1.29
N LEU A 423 0.53 3.78 -0.62
CA LEU A 423 -0.21 4.95 -1.11
C LEU A 423 0.73 6.14 -1.37
N THR A 424 1.51 6.52 -0.36
CA THR A 424 2.49 7.62 -0.49
C THR A 424 3.53 7.33 -1.56
N SER A 425 3.95 6.07 -1.70
CA SER A 425 5.01 5.64 -2.61
C SER A 425 4.54 5.39 -4.03
N SER A 426 3.24 5.37 -4.31
CA SER A 426 2.65 4.86 -5.56
C SER A 426 3.26 5.47 -6.82
N LEU A 427 3.39 6.79 -6.88
CA LEU A 427 3.98 7.49 -8.03
C LEU A 427 5.49 7.21 -8.17
N ALA A 428 6.21 7.07 -7.06
CA ALA A 428 7.64 6.71 -7.09
C ALA A 428 7.86 5.23 -7.43
N ILE A 429 6.94 4.34 -7.05
CA ILE A 429 6.94 2.95 -7.50
C ILE A 429 6.80 2.90 -9.02
N ALA A 430 5.89 3.71 -9.58
CA ALA A 430 5.70 3.80 -11.02
C ALA A 430 6.97 4.29 -11.74
N GLU A 431 7.64 5.35 -11.24
CA GLU A 431 8.94 5.79 -11.77
C GLU A 431 9.98 4.66 -11.71
N TYR A 432 10.12 4.01 -10.54
CA TYR A 432 11.11 2.95 -10.35
C TYR A 432 10.87 1.75 -11.29
N VAL A 433 9.62 1.31 -11.46
CA VAL A 433 9.28 0.19 -12.36
C VAL A 433 9.53 0.58 -13.82
N VAL A 434 9.00 1.71 -14.26
CA VAL A 434 8.98 2.07 -15.68
C VAL A 434 10.32 2.66 -16.14
N ASP A 435 10.92 3.53 -15.35
CA ASP A 435 12.15 4.24 -15.76
C ASP A 435 13.42 3.45 -15.40
N ASP A 436 13.48 2.84 -14.19
CA ASP A 436 14.68 2.16 -13.73
C ASP A 436 14.68 0.68 -14.11
N MET A 437 13.58 -0.06 -13.85
CA MET A 437 13.56 -1.50 -14.14
C MET A 437 13.42 -1.77 -15.63
N MET A 438 12.43 -1.20 -16.31
CA MET A 438 12.23 -1.43 -17.76
C MET A 438 13.24 -0.65 -18.62
N GLY A 439 13.67 0.56 -18.17
CA GLY A 439 14.62 1.40 -18.91
C GLY A 439 16.04 0.85 -18.96
N ALA A 440 16.48 0.09 -17.97
CA ALA A 440 17.83 -0.47 -17.90
C ALA A 440 18.09 -1.63 -18.90
N GLY A 441 17.06 -2.10 -19.60
CA GLY A 441 17.17 -3.19 -20.59
C GLY A 441 17.32 -2.72 -22.06
N HIS A 442 17.29 -1.42 -22.33
CA HIS A 442 17.29 -0.85 -23.68
C HIS A 442 18.46 0.12 -23.96
N VAL A 443 19.60 0.00 -23.24
CA VAL A 443 20.84 0.70 -23.56
C VAL A 443 21.92 -0.28 -23.99
#